data_1085422de81dc5b85987aa2e8cd8457f
#
_entry.id   1085422de81dc5b85987aa2e8cd8457f
#
_cell.length_a   1.000
_cell.length_b   1.000
_cell.length_c   1.000
_cell.angle_alpha   90.00
_cell.angle_beta   90.00
_cell.angle_gamma   90.00
#
_symmetry.space_group_name_H-M   'P 1'
#
loop_
_entity.id
_entity.type
_entity.pdbx_description
1 polymer ?
#
loop_
_entity_poly.entity_id
_entity_poly.type
_entity_poly.pdbx_seq_one_letter_code
_entity_poly.pdbx_strand_id
1 'polypeptide(L)'
;METPPEQLTHAAIGLRRWREADAGLCLRLVTESLEHLRPWMPWATTDYGPAEATGYLQRCEADWAAGTAFHYLILAGGQPAGSAGLMARIGDGGMEIGYWVHPGFTGRGIATSAAAALTEAALALPGVDHVEIHHDVLNPASGRVPEKLGFSEVGTATARFDRAPGDSGTTRVWRIMR
;
A
#
# COMPACT_ATOMS: atom_id res chain seq x y z
N MET A 1 11.81 -16.26 -4.35
CA MET A 1 10.51 -16.27 -3.60
C MET A 1 9.40 -16.43 -4.62
N GLU A 2 8.36 -17.23 -4.34
CA GLU A 2 7.17 -17.25 -5.18
C GLU A 2 6.52 -15.85 -5.15
N THR A 3 5.92 -15.45 -6.28
CA THR A 3 5.26 -14.16 -6.40
C THR A 3 3.75 -14.32 -6.21
N PRO A 4 3.08 -13.34 -5.60
CA PRO A 4 1.62 -13.36 -5.53
C PRO A 4 1.01 -13.22 -6.94
N PRO A 5 -0.28 -13.56 -7.12
CA PRO A 5 -0.96 -13.35 -8.40
C PRO A 5 -0.94 -11.88 -8.83
N GLU A 6 -0.77 -11.63 -10.13
CA GLU A 6 -0.78 -10.27 -10.69
C GLU A 6 -2.14 -9.58 -10.63
N GLN A 7 -3.19 -10.35 -10.38
CA GLN A 7 -4.55 -9.87 -10.20
C GLN A 7 -5.16 -10.52 -8.96
N LEU A 8 -5.76 -9.72 -8.12
CA LEU A 8 -6.48 -10.14 -6.91
C LEU A 8 -7.87 -9.50 -6.91
N THR A 9 -8.81 -10.14 -6.24
CA THR A 9 -10.16 -9.60 -6.04
C THR A 9 -10.60 -9.83 -4.61
N HIS A 10 -11.30 -8.86 -4.03
CA HIS A 10 -11.94 -9.01 -2.73
C HIS A 10 -13.18 -8.10 -2.67
N ALA A 11 -14.33 -8.66 -2.33
CA ALA A 11 -15.60 -7.94 -2.39
C ALA A 11 -15.83 -7.27 -3.77
N ALA A 12 -16.06 -5.97 -3.78
CA ALA A 12 -16.32 -5.21 -5.01
C ALA A 12 -15.10 -4.52 -5.62
N ILE A 13 -13.88 -4.87 -5.15
CA ILE A 13 -12.64 -4.28 -5.68
C ILE A 13 -11.77 -5.30 -6.38
N GLY A 14 -11.01 -4.83 -7.36
CA GLY A 14 -9.91 -5.56 -7.98
C GLY A 14 -8.58 -4.89 -7.68
N LEU A 15 -7.54 -5.70 -7.62
CA LEU A 15 -6.15 -5.26 -7.61
C LEU A 15 -5.48 -5.83 -8.86
N ARG A 16 -4.76 -5.01 -9.61
CA ARG A 16 -3.90 -5.49 -10.68
C ARG A 16 -2.51 -4.92 -10.56
N ARG A 17 -1.51 -5.71 -10.90
CA ARG A 17 -0.12 -5.27 -10.94
C ARG A 17 0.01 -3.98 -11.75
N TRP A 18 0.76 -3.02 -11.21
CA TRP A 18 1.20 -1.84 -11.95
C TRP A 18 2.14 -2.23 -13.09
N ARG A 19 2.05 -1.51 -14.21
CA ARG A 19 2.90 -1.67 -15.40
C ARG A 19 3.49 -0.34 -15.81
N GLU A 20 4.66 -0.34 -16.45
CA GLU A 20 5.27 0.90 -16.98
C GLU A 20 4.33 1.67 -17.91
N ALA A 21 3.51 0.97 -18.69
CA ALA A 21 2.50 1.58 -19.57
C ALA A 21 1.43 2.40 -18.83
N ASP A 22 1.32 2.27 -17.52
CA ASP A 22 0.36 3.00 -16.69
C ASP A 22 0.87 4.39 -16.26
N ALA A 23 2.00 4.88 -16.76
CA ALA A 23 2.64 6.10 -16.29
C ALA A 23 1.69 7.33 -16.30
N GLY A 24 0.93 7.52 -17.38
CA GLY A 24 -0.07 8.58 -17.46
C GLY A 24 -1.22 8.44 -16.46
N LEU A 25 -1.66 7.21 -16.20
CA LEU A 25 -2.68 6.91 -15.21
C LEU A 25 -2.16 7.16 -13.79
N CYS A 26 -0.95 6.69 -13.49
CA CYS A 26 -0.28 6.90 -12.20
C CYS A 26 -0.12 8.40 -11.92
N LEU A 27 0.40 9.17 -12.88
CA LEU A 27 0.55 10.62 -12.77
C LEU A 27 -0.77 11.29 -12.43
N ARG A 28 -1.83 11.01 -13.19
CA ARG A 28 -3.16 11.59 -12.96
C ARG A 28 -3.69 11.24 -11.57
N LEU A 29 -3.66 9.97 -11.19
CA LEU A 29 -4.21 9.49 -9.93
C LEU A 29 -3.50 10.11 -8.72
N VAL A 30 -2.17 10.26 -8.79
CA VAL A 30 -1.37 10.90 -7.75
C VAL A 30 -1.63 12.40 -7.71
N THR A 31 -1.60 13.10 -8.85
CA THR A 31 -1.81 14.57 -8.88
C THR A 31 -3.20 14.98 -8.38
N GLU A 32 -4.24 14.20 -8.70
CA GLU A 32 -5.59 14.40 -8.16
C GLU A 32 -5.68 14.12 -6.64
N SER A 33 -4.70 13.42 -6.07
CA SER A 33 -4.68 13.00 -4.66
C SER A 33 -3.64 13.73 -3.81
N LEU A 34 -2.83 14.64 -4.38
CA LEU A 34 -1.66 15.23 -3.70
C LEU A 34 -2.00 15.87 -2.35
N GLU A 35 -3.04 16.69 -2.26
CA GLU A 35 -3.42 17.36 -1.01
C GLU A 35 -3.80 16.35 0.08
N HIS A 36 -4.45 15.24 -0.33
CA HIS A 36 -4.84 14.16 0.56
C HIS A 36 -3.66 13.30 1.02
N LEU A 37 -2.65 13.11 0.17
CA LEU A 37 -1.49 12.26 0.42
C LEU A 37 -0.35 12.98 1.16
N ARG A 38 -0.14 14.26 0.89
CA ARG A 38 0.98 15.05 1.44
C ARG A 38 1.18 14.95 2.96
N PRO A 39 0.15 14.93 3.79
CA PRO A 39 0.34 14.79 5.23
C PRO A 39 1.03 13.48 5.63
N TRP A 40 0.88 12.42 4.83
CA TRP A 40 1.25 11.06 5.22
C TRP A 40 2.31 10.41 4.32
N MET A 41 2.48 10.91 3.09
CA MET A 41 3.38 10.34 2.09
C MET A 41 4.50 11.33 1.75
N PRO A 42 5.76 11.09 2.17
CA PRO A 42 6.86 12.03 1.94
C PRO A 42 7.16 12.26 0.45
N TRP A 43 6.84 11.29 -0.41
CA TRP A 43 7.01 11.39 -1.86
C TRP A 43 5.91 12.22 -2.57
N ALA A 44 4.80 12.52 -1.88
CA ALA A 44 3.69 13.29 -2.44
C ALA A 44 3.98 14.79 -2.36
N THR A 45 4.93 15.27 -3.15
CA THR A 45 5.38 16.66 -3.20
C THR A 45 4.68 17.45 -4.30
N THR A 46 4.78 18.77 -4.24
CA THR A 46 4.24 19.67 -5.29
C THR A 46 4.93 19.48 -6.63
N ASP A 47 6.15 18.96 -6.65
CA ASP A 47 6.95 18.72 -7.85
C ASP A 47 6.72 17.33 -8.46
N TYR A 48 5.74 16.57 -7.95
CA TYR A 48 5.40 15.27 -8.51
C TYR A 48 4.93 15.41 -9.95
N GLY A 49 5.68 14.83 -10.87
CA GLY A 49 5.47 14.96 -12.30
C GLY A 49 5.68 13.66 -13.08
N PRO A 50 5.76 13.73 -14.42
CA PRO A 50 5.91 12.55 -15.26
C PRO A 50 7.16 11.71 -14.94
N ALA A 51 8.27 12.34 -14.55
CA ALA A 51 9.51 11.65 -14.21
C ALA A 51 9.34 10.81 -12.94
N GLU A 52 8.67 11.34 -11.91
CA GLU A 52 8.38 10.64 -10.65
C GLU A 52 7.44 9.47 -10.89
N ALA A 53 6.38 9.65 -11.69
CA ALA A 53 5.43 8.57 -12.02
C ALA A 53 6.13 7.45 -12.80
N THR A 54 6.92 7.78 -13.82
CA THR A 54 7.69 6.79 -14.60
C THR A 54 8.69 6.07 -13.71
N GLY A 55 9.47 6.79 -12.91
CA GLY A 55 10.45 6.21 -12.01
C GLY A 55 9.83 5.29 -10.95
N TYR A 56 8.63 5.63 -10.46
CA TYR A 56 7.88 4.74 -9.56
C TYR A 56 7.52 3.42 -10.23
N LEU A 57 6.98 3.46 -11.46
CA LEU A 57 6.57 2.24 -12.15
C LEU A 57 7.75 1.37 -12.57
N GLN A 58 8.88 1.97 -12.93
CA GLN A 58 10.12 1.23 -13.19
C GLN A 58 10.61 0.50 -11.93
N ARG A 59 10.53 1.16 -10.76
CA ARG A 59 10.82 0.49 -9.48
C ARG A 59 9.82 -0.65 -9.21
N CYS A 60 8.52 -0.45 -9.46
CA CYS A 60 7.53 -1.51 -9.31
C CYS A 60 7.85 -2.75 -10.16
N GLU A 61 8.30 -2.57 -11.40
CA GLU A 61 8.72 -3.70 -12.25
C GLU A 61 9.99 -4.39 -11.71
N ALA A 62 10.98 -3.61 -11.29
CA ALA A 62 12.23 -4.13 -10.73
C ALA A 62 12.00 -4.89 -9.42
N ASP A 63 11.21 -4.31 -8.51
CA ASP A 63 10.86 -4.92 -7.23
C ASP A 63 10.09 -6.22 -7.40
N TRP A 64 9.15 -6.24 -8.36
CA TRP A 64 8.39 -7.44 -8.69
C TRP A 64 9.32 -8.55 -9.20
N ALA A 65 10.24 -8.21 -10.11
CA ALA A 65 11.22 -9.15 -10.66
C ALA A 65 12.18 -9.68 -9.59
N ALA A 66 12.56 -8.83 -8.63
CA ALA A 66 13.42 -9.19 -7.51
C ALA A 66 12.67 -9.95 -6.38
N GLY A 67 11.34 -9.95 -6.38
CA GLY A 67 10.53 -10.52 -5.29
C GLY A 67 10.58 -9.73 -3.99
N THR A 68 10.93 -8.43 -4.04
CA THR A 68 11.09 -7.56 -2.87
C THR A 68 9.85 -6.74 -2.53
N ALA A 69 9.07 -6.35 -3.57
CA ALA A 69 7.77 -5.72 -3.38
C ALA A 69 6.84 -5.98 -4.57
N PHE A 70 5.54 -5.99 -4.27
CA PHE A 70 4.47 -6.29 -5.23
C PHE A 70 3.42 -5.18 -5.16
N HIS A 71 3.46 -4.25 -6.10
CA HIS A 71 2.61 -3.08 -6.13
C HIS A 71 1.43 -3.24 -7.10
N TYR A 72 0.25 -2.83 -6.65
CA TYR A 72 -1.01 -2.97 -7.36
C TYR A 72 -1.75 -1.64 -7.49
N LEU A 73 -2.38 -1.45 -8.64
CA LEU A 73 -3.45 -0.49 -8.83
C LEU A 73 -4.74 -1.04 -8.19
N ILE A 74 -5.40 -0.24 -7.39
CA ILE A 74 -6.73 -0.56 -6.86
C ILE A 74 -7.79 -0.10 -7.86
N LEU A 75 -8.72 -1.00 -8.17
CA LEU A 75 -9.88 -0.75 -9.03
C LEU A 75 -11.16 -0.92 -8.22
N ALA A 76 -12.00 0.10 -8.18
CA ALA A 76 -13.32 0.08 -7.57
C ALA A 76 -14.39 0.23 -8.65
N GLY A 77 -15.21 -0.79 -8.90
CA GLY A 77 -16.13 -0.82 -10.02
C GLY A 77 -15.45 -0.60 -11.38
N GLY A 78 -14.23 -1.10 -11.54
CA GLY A 78 -13.41 -0.92 -12.74
C GLY A 78 -12.71 0.45 -12.84
N GLN A 79 -12.95 1.37 -11.91
CA GLN A 79 -12.33 2.70 -11.90
C GLN A 79 -11.07 2.72 -11.03
N PRO A 80 -9.97 3.36 -11.49
CA PRO A 80 -8.77 3.57 -10.68
C PRO A 80 -9.08 4.31 -9.39
N ALA A 81 -8.75 3.72 -8.25
CA ALA A 81 -9.14 4.23 -6.94
C ALA A 81 -8.00 4.42 -5.95
N GLY A 82 -6.77 4.02 -6.29
CA GLY A 82 -5.61 4.14 -5.42
C GLY A 82 -4.53 3.12 -5.73
N SER A 83 -3.63 2.92 -4.80
CA SER A 83 -2.55 1.94 -4.90
C SER A 83 -2.38 1.20 -3.58
N ALA A 84 -1.97 -0.07 -3.67
CA ALA A 84 -1.61 -0.88 -2.52
C ALA A 84 -0.44 -1.80 -2.88
N GLY A 85 0.28 -2.31 -1.88
CA GLY A 85 1.40 -3.20 -2.14
C GLY A 85 1.78 -4.07 -0.95
N LEU A 86 2.50 -5.13 -1.26
CA LEU A 86 3.17 -6.03 -0.33
C LEU A 86 4.68 -5.80 -0.42
N MET A 87 5.36 -5.67 0.70
CA MET A 87 6.79 -5.37 0.75
C MET A 87 7.50 -6.32 1.73
N ALA A 88 8.53 -7.03 1.24
CA ALA A 88 9.38 -7.94 2.03
C ALA A 88 10.47 -7.13 2.75
N ARG A 89 10.11 -6.32 3.76
CA ARG A 89 11.04 -5.38 4.42
C ARG A 89 10.98 -5.36 5.95
N ILE A 90 10.24 -6.31 6.53
CA ILE A 90 10.06 -6.39 8.00
C ILE A 90 10.76 -7.60 8.63
N GLY A 91 11.68 -8.23 7.91
CA GLY A 91 12.41 -9.40 8.36
C GLY A 91 11.87 -10.71 7.81
N ASP A 92 12.48 -11.80 8.23
CA ASP A 92 12.17 -13.15 7.75
C ASP A 92 10.73 -13.53 8.06
N GLY A 93 10.06 -14.12 7.08
CA GLY A 93 8.66 -14.55 7.19
C GLY A 93 7.62 -13.42 7.19
N GLY A 94 8.05 -12.16 7.16
CA GLY A 94 7.16 -11.01 7.26
C GLY A 94 6.93 -10.27 5.96
N MET A 95 5.68 -9.86 5.72
CA MET A 95 5.32 -8.94 4.63
C MET A 95 4.59 -7.72 5.19
N GLU A 96 4.97 -6.53 4.74
CA GLU A 96 4.29 -5.28 5.12
C GLU A 96 3.29 -4.88 4.02
N ILE A 97 2.09 -4.47 4.42
CA ILE A 97 1.08 -3.89 3.51
C ILE A 97 1.12 -2.37 3.63
N GLY A 98 1.24 -1.69 2.48
CA GLY A 98 0.99 -0.26 2.33
C GLY A 98 -0.16 0.01 1.37
N TYR A 99 -0.89 1.11 1.58
CA TYR A 99 -2.00 1.50 0.71
C TYR A 99 -2.28 3.01 0.80
N TRP A 100 -2.86 3.53 -0.26
CA TRP A 100 -3.53 4.82 -0.26
C TRP A 100 -4.72 4.78 -1.25
N VAL A 101 -5.73 5.60 -0.98
CA VAL A 101 -6.96 5.68 -1.75
C VAL A 101 -7.18 7.11 -2.23
N HIS A 102 -7.57 7.27 -3.48
CA HIS A 102 -7.93 8.55 -4.07
C HIS A 102 -9.08 9.19 -3.27
N PRO A 103 -9.05 10.51 -3.00
CA PRO A 103 -10.04 11.18 -2.13
C PRO A 103 -11.49 10.98 -2.57
N GLY A 104 -11.76 10.87 -3.86
CA GLY A 104 -13.11 10.57 -4.37
C GLY A 104 -13.66 9.19 -4.03
N PHE A 105 -12.83 8.30 -3.49
CA PHE A 105 -13.18 6.92 -3.15
C PHE A 105 -13.04 6.59 -1.64
N THR A 106 -12.64 7.56 -0.82
CA THR A 106 -12.51 7.36 0.63
C THR A 106 -13.86 7.08 1.31
N GLY A 107 -13.83 6.46 2.48
CA GLY A 107 -15.02 6.16 3.27
C GLY A 107 -15.89 5.00 2.73
N ARG A 108 -15.44 4.29 1.70
CA ARG A 108 -16.18 3.20 1.04
C ARG A 108 -15.62 1.81 1.34
N GLY A 109 -14.72 1.67 2.30
CA GLY A 109 -14.10 0.39 2.68
C GLY A 109 -13.05 -0.14 1.68
N ILE A 110 -12.64 0.66 0.68
CA ILE A 110 -11.73 0.24 -0.39
C ILE A 110 -10.35 -0.13 0.16
N ALA A 111 -9.77 0.67 1.05
CA ALA A 111 -8.50 0.34 1.70
C ALA A 111 -8.58 -0.97 2.50
N THR A 112 -9.68 -1.19 3.21
CA THR A 112 -9.92 -2.43 3.97
C THR A 112 -10.00 -3.64 3.04
N SER A 113 -10.76 -3.55 1.94
CA SER A 113 -10.88 -4.63 0.97
C SER A 113 -9.55 -4.90 0.25
N ALA A 114 -8.78 -3.87 -0.09
CA ALA A 114 -7.46 -4.03 -0.68
C ALA A 114 -6.47 -4.72 0.28
N ALA A 115 -6.45 -4.28 1.54
CA ALA A 115 -5.60 -4.89 2.57
C ALA A 115 -6.01 -6.35 2.85
N ALA A 116 -7.32 -6.68 2.83
CA ALA A 116 -7.80 -8.05 2.96
C ALA A 116 -7.27 -8.95 1.83
N ALA A 117 -7.43 -8.53 0.57
CA ALA A 117 -6.92 -9.27 -0.59
C ALA A 117 -5.41 -9.50 -0.51
N LEU A 118 -4.65 -8.47 -0.11
CA LEU A 118 -3.20 -8.57 0.04
C LEU A 118 -2.79 -9.46 1.21
N THR A 119 -3.53 -9.43 2.32
CA THR A 119 -3.28 -10.31 3.47
C THR A 119 -3.45 -11.78 3.08
N GLU A 120 -4.55 -12.11 2.40
CA GLU A 120 -4.80 -13.48 1.92
C GLU A 120 -3.70 -13.92 0.94
N ALA A 121 -3.34 -13.07 -0.02
CA ALA A 121 -2.30 -13.37 -1.00
C ALA A 121 -0.92 -13.56 -0.34
N ALA A 122 -0.56 -12.71 0.63
CA ALA A 122 0.71 -12.80 1.35
C ALA A 122 0.81 -14.09 2.18
N LEU A 123 -0.22 -14.40 2.97
CA LEU A 123 -0.22 -15.59 3.81
C LEU A 123 -0.31 -16.90 3.00
N ALA A 124 -0.72 -16.85 1.73
CA ALA A 124 -0.65 -18.00 0.83
C ALA A 124 0.77 -18.29 0.31
N LEU A 125 1.68 -17.31 0.35
CA LEU A 125 3.06 -17.48 -0.12
C LEU A 125 3.86 -18.39 0.80
N PRO A 126 4.67 -19.31 0.26
CA PRO A 126 5.59 -20.11 1.06
C PRO A 126 6.58 -19.24 1.82
N GLY A 127 6.78 -19.56 3.10
CA GLY A 127 7.74 -18.84 3.96
C GLY A 127 7.22 -17.51 4.53
N VAL A 128 6.00 -17.10 4.20
CA VAL A 128 5.34 -15.96 4.87
C VAL A 128 4.50 -16.49 6.02
N ASP A 129 4.79 -16.05 7.22
CA ASP A 129 4.10 -16.47 8.45
C ASP A 129 3.30 -15.34 9.11
N HIS A 130 3.60 -14.08 8.75
CA HIS A 130 2.88 -12.92 9.27
C HIS A 130 2.83 -11.75 8.29
N VAL A 131 1.82 -10.92 8.48
CA VAL A 131 1.63 -9.68 7.73
C VAL A 131 1.50 -8.52 8.70
N GLU A 132 2.14 -7.39 8.37
CA GLU A 132 2.05 -6.16 9.15
C GLU A 132 1.44 -5.02 8.35
N ILE A 133 0.76 -4.12 9.07
CA ILE A 133 0.35 -2.80 8.60
C ILE A 133 0.92 -1.77 9.55
N HIS A 134 1.62 -0.80 8.98
CA HIS A 134 2.25 0.29 9.72
C HIS A 134 1.59 1.62 9.36
N HIS A 135 1.27 2.45 10.34
CA HIS A 135 0.77 3.79 10.10
C HIS A 135 1.23 4.76 11.19
N ASP A 136 1.32 6.05 10.86
CA ASP A 136 1.61 7.07 11.86
C ASP A 136 0.50 7.14 12.92
N VAL A 137 0.88 7.32 14.19
CA VAL A 137 -0.07 7.38 15.31
C VAL A 137 -1.09 8.52 15.18
N LEU A 138 -0.77 9.56 14.40
CA LEU A 138 -1.67 10.69 14.11
C LEU A 138 -2.59 10.42 12.91
N ASN A 139 -2.49 9.25 12.25
CA ASN A 139 -3.36 8.85 11.13
C ASN A 139 -4.37 7.76 11.55
N PRO A 140 -5.43 8.10 12.31
CA PRO A 140 -6.39 7.11 12.80
C PRO A 140 -7.19 6.46 11.65
N ALA A 141 -7.34 7.15 10.52
CA ALA A 141 -8.05 6.59 9.36
C ALA A 141 -7.33 5.34 8.82
N SER A 142 -6.00 5.39 8.74
CA SER A 142 -5.18 4.24 8.34
C SER A 142 -5.24 3.11 9.38
N GLY A 143 -5.26 3.44 10.68
CA GLY A 143 -5.34 2.46 11.77
C GLY A 143 -6.64 1.67 11.83
N ARG A 144 -7.75 2.23 11.34
CA ARG A 144 -9.05 1.52 11.28
C ARG A 144 -9.04 0.33 10.31
N VAL A 145 -8.13 0.30 9.35
CA VAL A 145 -8.04 -0.80 8.38
C VAL A 145 -7.58 -2.09 9.04
N PRO A 146 -6.40 -2.16 9.68
CA PRO A 146 -5.97 -3.37 10.37
C PRO A 146 -6.91 -3.78 11.52
N GLU A 147 -7.47 -2.82 12.26
CA GLU A 147 -8.45 -3.09 13.31
C GLU A 147 -9.66 -3.86 12.78
N LYS A 148 -10.26 -3.41 11.66
CA LYS A 148 -11.40 -4.09 11.02
C LYS A 148 -11.07 -5.48 10.48
N LEU A 149 -9.81 -5.71 10.13
CA LEU A 149 -9.35 -7.00 9.60
C LEU A 149 -8.88 -7.97 10.69
N GLY A 150 -8.98 -7.59 11.96
CA GLY A 150 -8.61 -8.44 13.09
C GLY A 150 -7.10 -8.55 13.33
N PHE A 151 -6.32 -7.61 12.82
CA PHE A 151 -4.92 -7.49 13.21
C PHE A 151 -4.80 -7.12 14.68
N SER A 152 -3.77 -7.61 15.34
CA SER A 152 -3.43 -7.22 16.71
C SER A 152 -2.41 -6.10 16.69
N GLU A 153 -2.59 -5.07 17.52
CA GLU A 153 -1.56 -4.06 17.74
C GLU A 153 -0.40 -4.69 18.54
N VAL A 154 0.81 -4.63 17.97
CA VAL A 154 2.01 -5.23 18.57
C VAL A 154 2.99 -4.19 19.13
N GLY A 155 2.71 -2.91 18.98
CA GLY A 155 3.49 -1.83 19.57
C GLY A 155 3.69 -0.65 18.63
N THR A 156 4.72 0.12 18.94
CA THR A 156 5.16 1.28 18.15
C THR A 156 6.61 1.15 17.75
N ALA A 157 6.96 1.80 16.63
CA ALA A 157 8.33 1.90 16.13
C ALA A 157 8.63 3.34 15.70
N THR A 158 9.90 3.70 15.58
CA THR A 158 10.30 4.94 14.92
C THR A 158 10.07 4.79 13.42
N ALA A 159 9.58 5.85 12.76
CA ALA A 159 9.40 5.86 11.32
C ALA A 159 10.71 5.52 10.58
N ARG A 160 10.63 4.61 9.62
CA ARG A 160 11.80 4.09 8.89
C ARG A 160 12.25 4.98 7.75
N PHE A 161 11.40 5.89 7.32
CA PHE A 161 11.60 6.71 6.12
C PHE A 161 11.55 8.19 6.45
N ASP A 162 11.84 9.03 5.47
CA ASP A 162 11.66 10.46 5.57
C ASP A 162 10.24 10.79 6.03
N ARG A 163 10.14 11.81 6.88
CA ARG A 163 8.88 12.21 7.48
C ARG A 163 8.05 13.05 6.52
N ALA A 164 6.78 12.69 6.37
CA ALA A 164 5.80 13.57 5.75
C ALA A 164 5.42 14.74 6.69
N PRO A 165 4.85 15.83 6.16
CA PRO A 165 4.51 17.01 6.98
C PRO A 165 3.55 16.76 8.16
N GLY A 166 2.66 15.76 8.03
CA GLY A 166 1.71 15.36 9.09
C GLY A 166 2.17 14.22 9.98
N ASP A 167 3.35 13.67 9.69
CA ASP A 167 3.89 12.50 10.38
C ASP A 167 4.52 12.89 11.72
N SER A 168 4.15 12.19 12.79
CA SER A 168 4.71 12.37 14.14
C SER A 168 6.13 11.81 14.29
N GLY A 169 6.55 10.93 13.41
CA GLY A 169 7.77 10.12 13.52
C GLY A 169 7.58 8.84 14.36
N THR A 170 6.36 8.58 14.85
CA THR A 170 6.03 7.37 15.58
C THR A 170 5.01 6.55 14.80
N THR A 171 5.38 5.33 14.50
CA THR A 171 4.56 4.39 13.72
C THR A 171 3.93 3.37 14.64
N ARG A 172 2.63 3.17 14.54
CA ARG A 172 1.90 2.07 15.16
C ARG A 172 2.00 0.84 14.26
N VAL A 173 2.26 -0.31 14.86
CA VAL A 173 2.47 -1.58 14.16
C VAL A 173 1.35 -2.55 14.50
N TRP A 174 0.70 -3.07 13.48
CA TRP A 174 -0.34 -4.09 13.57
C TRP A 174 0.13 -5.35 12.87
N ARG A 175 -0.18 -6.52 13.42
CA ARG A 175 0.25 -7.82 12.89
C ARG A 175 -0.90 -8.82 12.89
N ILE A 176 -0.94 -9.65 11.83
CA ILE A 176 -1.75 -10.86 11.75
C ILE A 176 -0.84 -12.05 11.43
N MET A 177 -1.04 -13.16 12.09
CA MET A 177 -0.32 -14.42 11.87
C MET A 177 -1.09 -15.30 10.89
N ARG A 178 -0.36 -16.22 10.23
CA ARG A 178 -0.94 -17.27 9.42
C ARG A 178 -1.85 -18.16 10.24
#